data_7a55772dffd9a705bee88061caf94434
#
_entry.id   7a55772dffd9a705bee88061caf94434
#
_cell.length_a   1.000
_cell.length_b   1.000
_cell.length_c   1.000
_cell.angle_alpha   90.00
_cell.angle_beta   90.00
_cell.angle_gamma   90.00
#
_symmetry.space_group_name_H-M   'P 1'
#
loop_
_entity.id
_entity.type
_entity.pdbx_description
1 polymer ?
#
loop_
_entity_poly.entity_id
_entity_poly.type
_entity_poly.pdbx_seq_one_letter_code
_entity_poly.pdbx_strand_id
1 'polypeptide(L)'
;MRFDECNFVTEMDEYCRQEFLKRIRDYDDSIAPTMRQNGYKRVDATERTVLFTFGEITFSRNRWRRGQKTLYPVDEWLGLEKYMRYSPELIFHMAKHASKLSYREVCRTICDAYRIGVTKDAVLKATKVVGQLLEEKERYRFYLEEEQPPQRIKASKIYLEGDGVMVKTTSSGNERSNTDLTHFLVHTGVKQVTKDRWILKNKHEIVHVNHEKAKEELLDYLYNHFEITDQTILITNSDNGKGYTKRTFQEIKKALGIKRHEHFWDEYHLNQKIKTFFKPYPEMLYNLAQKAIQTHKKPLLITVLDTVESLIETKEQYETYFSFRQKMIRNFKDTKPAKLRNLSHKGLGVMESQHRKITYRMKHRGMYWSIKGACTMAKMILLERIDQLEQLFFGDWRKSYQPYQNQRFSAGRANKKIKEPPKIRRYRSGHKTGRWLTHVK
;
A
#
# COMPACT_ATOMS: atom_id res chain seq x y z
N MET A 1 -6.62 52.96 15.81
CA MET A 1 -7.49 51.78 15.84
C MET A 1 -6.64 50.60 15.39
N ARG A 2 -6.56 49.53 16.17
CA ARG A 2 -5.82 48.34 15.78
C ARG A 2 -6.65 47.52 14.79
N PHE A 3 -6.03 46.99 13.73
CA PHE A 3 -6.70 46.12 12.77
C PHE A 3 -7.19 44.84 13.48
N ASP A 4 -8.43 44.48 13.27
CA ASP A 4 -9.07 43.27 13.81
C ASP A 4 -9.05 42.18 12.74
N GLU A 5 -8.06 41.32 12.83
CA GLU A 5 -7.84 40.22 11.90
C GLU A 5 -8.97 39.18 11.98
N CYS A 6 -9.52 38.91 13.17
CA CYS A 6 -10.60 37.95 13.35
C CYS A 6 -11.88 38.41 12.65
N ASN A 7 -12.23 39.69 12.79
CA ASN A 7 -13.40 40.24 12.12
C ASN A 7 -13.23 40.25 10.60
N PHE A 8 -12.08 40.65 10.11
CA PHE A 8 -11.74 40.61 8.67
C PHE A 8 -11.90 39.22 8.07
N VAL A 9 -11.37 38.21 8.77
CA VAL A 9 -11.46 36.79 8.32
C VAL A 9 -12.94 36.34 8.29
N THR A 10 -13.73 36.73 9.29
CA THR A 10 -15.18 36.41 9.32
C THR A 10 -15.94 37.05 8.15
N GLU A 11 -15.62 38.29 7.81
CA GLU A 11 -16.19 38.96 6.65
C GLU A 11 -15.82 38.28 5.34
N MET A 12 -14.56 37.84 5.21
CA MET A 12 -14.10 37.12 4.04
C MET A 12 -14.73 35.74 3.91
N ASP A 13 -14.95 35.01 5.02
CA ASP A 13 -15.66 33.74 5.02
C ASP A 13 -17.12 33.91 4.53
N GLU A 14 -17.80 34.96 4.98
CA GLU A 14 -19.17 35.25 4.54
C GLU A 14 -19.19 35.65 3.05
N TYR A 15 -18.25 36.48 2.60
CA TYR A 15 -18.11 36.79 1.17
C TYR A 15 -17.91 35.53 0.33
N CYS A 16 -17.02 34.61 0.76
CA CYS A 16 -16.80 33.34 0.08
C CYS A 16 -18.09 32.50 -0.01
N ARG A 17 -18.89 32.46 1.06
CA ARG A 17 -20.19 31.75 1.07
C ARG A 17 -21.17 32.35 0.06
N GLN A 18 -21.32 33.66 0.04
CA GLN A 18 -22.22 34.34 -0.86
C GLN A 18 -21.82 34.15 -2.32
N GLU A 19 -20.54 34.27 -2.63
CA GLU A 19 -20.00 34.05 -3.97
C GLU A 19 -20.18 32.59 -4.41
N PHE A 20 -20.00 31.64 -3.51
CA PHE A 20 -20.25 30.24 -3.81
C PHE A 20 -21.71 29.93 -4.09
N LEU A 21 -22.65 30.47 -3.28
CA LEU A 21 -24.09 30.33 -3.52
C LEU A 21 -24.50 30.97 -4.83
N LYS A 22 -23.91 32.10 -5.20
CA LYS A 22 -24.11 32.73 -6.50
C LYS A 22 -23.67 31.82 -7.63
N ARG A 23 -22.48 31.27 -7.57
CA ARG A 23 -21.97 30.34 -8.60
C ARG A 23 -22.82 29.09 -8.75
N ILE A 24 -23.37 28.55 -7.67
CA ILE A 24 -24.32 27.43 -7.73
C ILE A 24 -25.57 27.82 -8.52
N ARG A 25 -26.16 28.99 -8.24
CA ARG A 25 -27.33 29.48 -8.98
C ARG A 25 -27.02 29.71 -10.46
N ASP A 26 -25.94 30.41 -10.75
CA ASP A 26 -25.49 30.68 -12.12
C ASP A 26 -25.27 29.40 -12.91
N TYR A 27 -24.65 28.36 -12.29
CA TYR A 27 -24.47 27.04 -12.92
C TYR A 27 -25.81 26.32 -13.14
N ASP A 28 -26.69 26.28 -12.14
CA ASP A 28 -27.99 25.60 -12.22
C ASP A 28 -28.90 26.23 -13.30
N ASP A 29 -28.82 27.55 -13.48
CA ASP A 29 -29.53 28.29 -14.55
C ASP A 29 -28.88 28.01 -15.91
N SER A 30 -27.54 28.03 -16.00
CA SER A 30 -26.81 27.82 -17.24
C SER A 30 -26.96 26.40 -17.83
N ILE A 31 -27.13 25.38 -16.99
CA ILE A 31 -27.28 23.98 -17.42
C ILE A 31 -28.73 23.64 -17.84
N ALA A 32 -29.70 24.46 -17.46
CA ALA A 32 -31.11 24.20 -17.68
C ALA A 32 -31.53 24.04 -19.18
N PRO A 33 -31.01 24.83 -20.14
CA PRO A 33 -31.27 24.61 -21.58
C PRO A 33 -30.75 23.22 -22.04
N THR A 34 -29.54 22.84 -21.66
CA THR A 34 -28.93 21.55 -22.00
C THR A 34 -29.73 20.38 -21.43
N MET A 35 -30.23 20.50 -20.21
CA MET A 35 -31.08 19.48 -19.60
C MET A 35 -32.41 19.29 -20.36
N ARG A 36 -33.03 20.39 -20.80
CA ARG A 36 -34.27 20.34 -21.62
C ARG A 36 -33.98 19.70 -22.99
N GLN A 37 -32.87 20.09 -23.64
CA GLN A 37 -32.48 19.54 -24.93
C GLN A 37 -32.23 18.02 -24.84
N ASN A 38 -31.70 17.54 -23.71
CA ASN A 38 -31.49 16.11 -23.43
C ASN A 38 -32.78 15.39 -23.00
N GLY A 39 -33.95 16.04 -23.05
CA GLY A 39 -35.27 15.46 -22.76
C GLY A 39 -35.58 15.34 -21.26
N TYR A 40 -34.86 16.03 -20.40
CA TYR A 40 -35.17 16.08 -18.98
C TYR A 40 -36.19 17.20 -18.68
N LYS A 41 -37.11 16.95 -17.76
CA LYS A 41 -38.06 17.93 -17.24
C LYS A 41 -37.65 18.30 -15.81
N ARG A 42 -37.67 19.60 -15.50
CA ARG A 42 -37.49 20.08 -14.12
C ARG A 42 -38.71 19.64 -13.29
N VAL A 43 -38.45 19.05 -12.14
CA VAL A 43 -39.49 18.58 -11.20
C VAL A 43 -39.71 19.63 -10.12
N ASP A 44 -38.68 19.92 -9.35
CA ASP A 44 -38.69 20.88 -8.25
C ASP A 44 -37.27 21.37 -7.96
N ALA A 45 -37.16 22.28 -7.01
CA ALA A 45 -35.89 22.63 -6.38
C ALA A 45 -35.87 22.05 -4.96
N THR A 46 -34.72 21.46 -4.57
CA THR A 46 -34.52 20.86 -3.25
C THR A 46 -33.28 21.41 -2.60
N GLU A 47 -33.36 21.63 -1.29
CA GLU A 47 -32.21 22.04 -0.51
C GLU A 47 -31.26 20.86 -0.18
N ARG A 48 -29.99 21.19 -0.04
CA ARG A 48 -28.94 20.28 0.41
C ARG A 48 -27.93 21.01 1.28
N THR A 49 -27.62 20.43 2.42
CA THR A 49 -26.58 20.91 3.33
C THR A 49 -25.34 20.04 3.22
N VAL A 50 -24.18 20.66 2.98
CA VAL A 50 -22.88 20.01 2.86
C VAL A 50 -21.83 20.82 3.59
N LEU A 51 -20.94 20.14 4.31
CA LEU A 51 -19.78 20.75 4.95
C LEU A 51 -18.61 20.78 3.95
N PHE A 52 -18.20 21.98 3.58
CA PHE A 52 -17.03 22.27 2.74
C PHE A 52 -15.85 22.68 3.61
N THR A 53 -14.68 22.89 3.03
CA THR A 53 -13.48 23.39 3.73
C THR A 53 -13.65 24.85 4.24
N PHE A 54 -14.60 25.58 3.71
CA PHE A 54 -14.92 26.97 4.06
C PHE A 54 -16.26 27.11 4.82
N GLY A 55 -16.78 26.03 5.36
CA GLY A 55 -17.96 26.03 6.24
C GLY A 55 -19.10 25.13 5.79
N GLU A 56 -20.14 25.07 6.60
CA GLU A 56 -21.37 24.37 6.26
C GLU A 56 -22.27 25.24 5.40
N ILE A 57 -22.63 24.74 4.23
CA ILE A 57 -23.43 25.48 3.24
C ILE A 57 -24.70 24.73 2.93
N THR A 58 -25.83 25.41 3.07
CA THR A 58 -27.13 24.95 2.57
C THR A 58 -27.43 25.66 1.26
N PHE A 59 -27.68 24.92 0.21
CA PHE A 59 -27.94 25.44 -1.13
C PHE A 59 -29.12 24.74 -1.78
N SER A 60 -29.88 25.48 -2.57
CA SER A 60 -30.97 24.95 -3.39
C SER A 60 -30.43 24.49 -4.74
N ARG A 61 -30.98 23.40 -5.27
CA ARG A 61 -30.60 22.83 -6.57
C ARG A 61 -31.82 22.22 -7.27
N ASN A 62 -31.85 22.29 -8.60
CA ASN A 62 -32.92 21.74 -9.41
C ASN A 62 -32.81 20.23 -9.56
N ARG A 63 -33.95 19.56 -9.37
CA ARG A 63 -34.13 18.16 -9.65
C ARG A 63 -34.71 17.96 -11.05
N TRP A 64 -34.00 17.17 -11.88
CA TRP A 64 -34.39 16.91 -13.25
C TRP A 64 -34.75 15.44 -13.42
N ARG A 65 -35.77 15.12 -14.24
CA ARG A 65 -36.26 13.75 -14.46
C ARG A 65 -36.49 13.48 -15.95
N ARG A 66 -36.04 12.27 -16.38
CA ARG A 66 -36.35 11.69 -17.69
C ARG A 66 -36.73 10.22 -17.51
N GLY A 67 -38.02 9.88 -17.68
CA GLY A 67 -38.54 8.55 -17.32
C GLY A 67 -38.32 8.25 -15.85
N GLN A 68 -37.63 7.17 -15.55
CA GLN A 68 -37.26 6.77 -14.19
C GLN A 68 -35.92 7.41 -13.69
N LYS A 69 -35.14 8.01 -14.59
CA LYS A 69 -33.85 8.59 -14.23
C LYS A 69 -34.01 9.97 -13.64
N THR A 70 -33.47 10.18 -12.45
CA THR A 70 -33.42 11.48 -11.77
C THR A 70 -31.97 11.95 -11.69
N LEU A 71 -31.72 13.23 -11.99
CA LEU A 71 -30.42 13.87 -11.93
C LEU A 71 -30.47 15.17 -11.14
N TYR A 72 -29.35 15.49 -10.52
CA TYR A 72 -29.09 16.78 -9.86
C TYR A 72 -27.76 17.32 -10.44
N PRO A 73 -27.80 18.10 -11.53
CA PRO A 73 -26.59 18.58 -12.22
C PRO A 73 -25.62 19.32 -11.29
N VAL A 74 -26.13 20.11 -10.35
CA VAL A 74 -25.32 20.81 -9.34
C VAL A 74 -24.54 19.81 -8.47
N ASP A 75 -25.17 18.71 -8.04
CA ASP A 75 -24.47 17.68 -7.26
C ASP A 75 -23.35 17.03 -8.09
N GLU A 76 -23.62 16.72 -9.36
CA GLU A 76 -22.61 16.16 -10.27
C GLU A 76 -21.44 17.13 -10.50
N TRP A 77 -21.74 18.42 -10.70
CA TRP A 77 -20.74 19.47 -10.85
C TRP A 77 -19.85 19.64 -9.61
N LEU A 78 -20.46 19.56 -8.41
CA LEU A 78 -19.73 19.62 -7.13
C LEU A 78 -19.06 18.30 -6.74
N GLY A 79 -19.22 17.23 -7.53
CA GLY A 79 -18.69 15.89 -7.22
C GLY A 79 -19.37 15.23 -6.01
N LEU A 80 -20.61 15.62 -5.72
CA LEU A 80 -21.37 15.16 -4.55
C LEU A 80 -22.20 13.92 -4.90
N GLU A 81 -21.84 12.79 -4.34
CA GLU A 81 -22.65 11.57 -4.44
C GLU A 81 -23.90 11.65 -3.53
N LYS A 82 -24.86 10.75 -3.78
CA LYS A 82 -26.08 10.66 -2.98
C LYS A 82 -25.75 10.48 -1.49
N TYR A 83 -26.41 11.26 -0.62
CA TYR A 83 -26.22 11.26 0.85
C TYR A 83 -24.85 11.73 1.36
N MET A 84 -23.96 12.21 0.50
CA MET A 84 -22.70 12.80 0.92
C MET A 84 -22.94 14.10 1.69
N ARG A 85 -22.41 14.21 2.91
CA ARG A 85 -22.52 15.37 3.79
C ARG A 85 -21.23 16.20 3.87
N TYR A 86 -20.17 15.72 3.29
CA TYR A 86 -18.84 16.35 3.27
C TYR A 86 -18.41 16.50 1.82
N SER A 87 -17.81 17.65 1.49
CA SER A 87 -17.25 17.83 0.15
C SER A 87 -16.15 16.83 -0.17
N PRO A 88 -15.91 16.46 -1.45
CA PRO A 88 -14.81 15.59 -1.84
C PRO A 88 -13.46 16.09 -1.32
N GLU A 89 -13.23 17.40 -1.36
CA GLU A 89 -12.01 18.04 -0.87
C GLU A 89 -11.82 17.85 0.64
N LEU A 90 -12.88 18.06 1.43
CA LEU A 90 -12.80 17.84 2.88
C LEU A 90 -12.59 16.37 3.23
N ILE A 91 -13.20 15.44 2.48
CA ILE A 91 -12.96 14.00 2.64
C ILE A 91 -11.50 13.68 2.35
N PHE A 92 -10.92 14.22 1.28
CA PHE A 92 -9.51 14.08 0.94
C PHE A 92 -8.61 14.59 2.05
N HIS A 93 -8.84 15.79 2.57
CA HIS A 93 -8.04 16.35 3.67
C HIS A 93 -8.12 15.50 4.95
N MET A 94 -9.33 15.03 5.32
CA MET A 94 -9.48 14.09 6.43
C MET A 94 -8.66 12.80 6.23
N ALA A 95 -8.71 12.21 5.03
CA ALA A 95 -7.96 11.02 4.69
C ALA A 95 -6.45 11.27 4.69
N LYS A 96 -6.01 12.37 4.07
CA LYS A 96 -4.60 12.79 4.01
C LYS A 96 -3.99 12.93 5.41
N HIS A 97 -4.67 13.65 6.29
CA HIS A 97 -4.20 13.79 7.67
C HIS A 97 -4.29 12.47 8.45
N ALA A 98 -5.30 11.62 8.21
CA ALA A 98 -5.44 10.32 8.87
C ALA A 98 -4.28 9.35 8.55
N SER A 99 -3.59 9.51 7.41
CA SER A 99 -2.39 8.75 7.09
C SER A 99 -1.21 9.02 8.02
N LYS A 100 -1.21 10.17 8.71
CA LYS A 100 -0.12 10.64 9.59
C LYS A 100 -0.53 10.74 11.07
N LEU A 101 -1.77 11.15 11.32
CA LEU A 101 -2.31 11.53 12.63
C LEU A 101 -3.38 10.56 13.13
N SER A 102 -3.62 10.50 14.44
CA SER A 102 -4.79 9.82 14.98
C SER A 102 -6.08 10.56 14.59
N TYR A 103 -7.22 9.89 14.57
CA TYR A 103 -8.50 10.52 14.21
C TYR A 103 -8.87 11.71 15.10
N ARG A 104 -8.49 11.70 16.39
CA ARG A 104 -8.68 12.84 17.27
C ARG A 104 -7.82 14.03 16.89
N GLU A 105 -6.56 13.77 16.56
CA GLU A 105 -5.63 14.80 16.06
C GLU A 105 -6.09 15.36 14.72
N VAL A 106 -6.61 14.52 13.82
CA VAL A 106 -7.20 14.98 12.54
C VAL A 106 -8.35 15.94 12.80
N CYS A 107 -9.27 15.63 13.74
CA CYS A 107 -10.37 16.53 14.07
C CYS A 107 -9.85 17.90 14.53
N ARG A 108 -8.82 17.95 15.36
CA ARG A 108 -8.18 19.19 15.81
C ARG A 108 -7.53 19.93 14.63
N THR A 109 -6.71 19.22 13.85
CA THR A 109 -6.02 19.82 12.68
C THR A 109 -7.00 20.42 11.67
N ILE A 110 -8.13 19.76 11.41
CA ILE A 110 -9.19 20.30 10.53
C ILE A 110 -9.84 21.51 11.15
N CYS A 111 -10.11 21.49 12.46
CA CYS A 111 -10.67 22.64 13.18
C CYS A 111 -9.71 23.83 13.13
N ASP A 112 -8.45 23.62 13.39
CA ASP A 112 -7.43 24.69 13.39
C ASP A 112 -7.19 25.25 11.99
N ALA A 113 -7.16 24.41 10.95
CA ALA A 113 -6.88 24.83 9.59
C ALA A 113 -8.07 25.49 8.87
N TYR A 114 -9.29 25.00 9.13
CA TYR A 114 -10.48 25.40 8.37
C TYR A 114 -11.59 25.99 9.24
N ARG A 115 -11.40 26.11 10.55
CA ARG A 115 -12.40 26.58 11.53
C ARG A 115 -13.75 25.85 11.47
N ILE A 116 -13.72 24.58 11.05
CA ILE A 116 -14.88 23.70 10.96
C ILE A 116 -14.72 22.48 11.86
N GLY A 117 -15.83 22.02 12.43
CA GLY A 117 -15.85 20.83 13.28
C GLY A 117 -16.12 19.56 12.51
N VAL A 118 -15.26 18.54 12.66
CA VAL A 118 -15.50 17.19 12.16
C VAL A 118 -15.41 16.17 13.27
N THR A 119 -16.11 15.04 13.13
CA THR A 119 -16.10 13.97 14.13
C THR A 119 -15.11 12.85 13.75
N LYS A 120 -14.69 12.04 14.74
CA LYS A 120 -13.87 10.84 14.49
C LYS A 120 -14.53 9.87 13.51
N ASP A 121 -15.87 9.78 13.54
CA ASP A 121 -16.62 8.92 12.63
C ASP A 121 -16.61 9.45 11.20
N ALA A 122 -16.59 10.78 11.03
CA ALA A 122 -16.39 11.38 9.72
C ALA A 122 -15.01 11.06 9.16
N VAL A 123 -13.95 11.15 9.97
CA VAL A 123 -12.60 10.76 9.58
C VAL A 123 -12.52 9.26 9.24
N LEU A 124 -13.18 8.40 10.04
CA LEU A 124 -13.28 6.97 9.72
C LEU A 124 -14.01 6.72 8.38
N LYS A 125 -15.10 7.45 8.11
CA LYS A 125 -15.82 7.37 6.83
C LYS A 125 -14.92 7.82 5.67
N ALA A 126 -14.14 8.89 5.83
CA ALA A 126 -13.18 9.35 4.83
C ALA A 126 -12.13 8.26 4.51
N THR A 127 -11.60 7.56 5.52
CA THR A 127 -10.68 6.43 5.26
C THR A 127 -11.36 5.24 4.57
N LYS A 128 -12.65 4.98 4.82
CA LYS A 128 -13.42 3.96 4.09
C LYS A 128 -13.62 4.33 2.62
N VAL A 129 -13.83 5.63 2.31
CA VAL A 129 -13.90 6.13 0.92
C VAL A 129 -12.59 5.83 0.18
N VAL A 130 -11.43 6.03 0.83
CA VAL A 130 -10.14 5.62 0.22
C VAL A 130 -10.13 4.13 -0.14
N GLY A 131 -10.62 3.28 0.76
CA GLY A 131 -10.72 1.84 0.49
C GLY A 131 -11.60 1.51 -0.73
N GLN A 132 -12.70 2.21 -0.91
CA GLN A 132 -13.57 2.08 -2.08
C GLN A 132 -12.87 2.56 -3.37
N LEU A 133 -12.22 3.73 -3.33
CA LEU A 133 -11.48 4.27 -4.46
C LEU A 133 -10.32 3.36 -4.88
N LEU A 134 -9.62 2.74 -3.92
CA LEU A 134 -8.57 1.76 -4.21
C LEU A 134 -9.14 0.53 -4.94
N GLU A 135 -10.27 0.00 -4.49
CA GLU A 135 -10.93 -1.14 -5.14
C GLU A 135 -11.44 -0.77 -6.55
N GLU A 136 -11.96 0.45 -6.74
CA GLU A 136 -12.39 0.95 -8.05
C GLU A 136 -11.21 1.14 -9.00
N LYS A 137 -10.15 1.78 -8.54
CA LYS A 137 -8.93 2.02 -9.34
C LYS A 137 -8.29 0.70 -9.77
N GLU A 138 -8.26 -0.29 -8.88
CA GLU A 138 -7.75 -1.62 -9.20
C GLU A 138 -8.58 -2.32 -10.29
N ARG A 139 -9.91 -2.19 -10.24
CA ARG A 139 -10.78 -2.71 -11.32
C ARG A 139 -10.54 -1.98 -12.63
N TYR A 140 -10.39 -0.66 -12.60
CA TYR A 140 -10.12 0.13 -13.80
C TYR A 140 -8.76 -0.21 -14.41
N ARG A 141 -7.75 -0.48 -13.60
CA ARG A 141 -6.42 -0.85 -14.04
C ARG A 141 -6.44 -2.01 -15.06
N PHE A 142 -7.27 -3.02 -14.85
CA PHE A 142 -7.40 -4.15 -15.79
C PHE A 142 -7.87 -3.70 -17.17
N TYR A 143 -8.82 -2.78 -17.24
CA TYR A 143 -9.29 -2.25 -18.52
C TYR A 143 -8.24 -1.38 -19.19
N LEU A 144 -7.59 -0.53 -18.42
CA LEU A 144 -6.55 0.39 -18.93
C LEU A 144 -5.33 -0.38 -19.47
N GLU A 145 -4.86 -1.40 -18.76
CA GLU A 145 -3.71 -2.20 -19.17
C GLU A 145 -4.02 -3.11 -20.38
N GLU A 146 -5.29 -3.47 -20.59
CA GLU A 146 -5.73 -4.16 -21.81
C GLU A 146 -5.67 -3.26 -23.04
N GLU A 147 -6.06 -1.98 -22.91
CA GLU A 147 -6.07 -1.01 -24.00
C GLU A 147 -4.70 -0.35 -24.22
N GLN A 148 -4.02 -0.05 -23.12
CA GLN A 148 -2.72 0.63 -23.09
C GLN A 148 -1.76 -0.11 -22.16
N PRO A 149 -1.10 -1.17 -22.65
CA PRO A 149 -0.15 -1.90 -21.82
C PRO A 149 0.97 -0.97 -21.32
N PRO A 150 1.33 -1.04 -20.04
CA PRO A 150 2.36 -0.18 -19.45
C PRO A 150 3.71 -0.39 -20.15
N GLN A 151 4.47 0.69 -20.26
CA GLN A 151 5.84 0.60 -20.77
C GLN A 151 6.68 -0.25 -19.81
N ARG A 152 7.21 -1.37 -20.33
CA ARG A 152 7.98 -2.30 -19.52
C ARG A 152 9.36 -1.75 -19.18
N ILE A 153 9.75 -1.93 -17.94
CA ILE A 153 11.05 -1.54 -17.40
C ILE A 153 12.10 -2.58 -17.82
N LYS A 154 13.12 -2.16 -18.55
CA LYS A 154 14.30 -2.99 -18.86
C LYS A 154 15.27 -2.90 -17.70
N ALA A 155 15.46 -3.99 -16.96
CA ALA A 155 16.38 -4.04 -15.83
C ALA A 155 17.18 -5.37 -15.82
N SER A 156 18.50 -5.26 -15.76
CA SER A 156 19.37 -6.43 -15.59
C SER A 156 19.28 -7.04 -14.18
N LYS A 157 18.83 -6.25 -13.20
CA LYS A 157 18.67 -6.67 -11.80
C LYS A 157 17.34 -6.17 -11.27
N ILE A 158 16.56 -7.07 -10.70
CA ILE A 158 15.33 -6.79 -9.96
C ILE A 158 15.60 -7.17 -8.51
N TYR A 159 15.48 -6.18 -7.62
CA TYR A 159 15.58 -6.38 -6.17
C TYR A 159 14.18 -6.57 -5.63
N LEU A 160 13.99 -7.61 -4.84
CA LEU A 160 12.74 -7.94 -4.18
C LEU A 160 13.01 -8.27 -2.71
N GLU A 161 12.54 -7.41 -1.83
CA GLU A 161 12.57 -7.64 -0.40
C GLU A 161 11.16 -7.93 0.12
N GLY A 162 11.05 -8.79 1.11
CA GLY A 162 9.78 -9.13 1.72
C GLY A 162 9.93 -9.33 3.23
N ASP A 163 9.01 -8.74 3.98
CA ASP A 163 8.94 -8.89 5.43
C ASP A 163 7.51 -8.58 5.93
N GLY A 164 7.22 -8.92 7.18
CA GLY A 164 5.93 -8.74 7.82
C GLY A 164 5.91 -7.60 8.84
N VAL A 165 4.85 -6.79 8.80
CA VAL A 165 4.59 -5.78 9.83
C VAL A 165 3.45 -6.23 10.72
N MET A 166 3.77 -6.68 11.95
CA MET A 166 2.74 -7.04 12.93
C MET A 166 1.97 -5.80 13.38
N VAL A 167 0.67 -5.77 13.16
CA VAL A 167 -0.27 -4.73 13.62
C VAL A 167 -1.36 -5.33 14.51
N LYS A 168 -1.81 -4.56 15.49
CA LYS A 168 -2.92 -4.97 16.36
C LYS A 168 -4.24 -4.86 15.62
N THR A 169 -5.00 -5.94 15.58
CA THR A 169 -6.30 -5.99 14.91
C THR A 169 -7.41 -6.46 15.82
N THR A 170 -8.65 -6.15 15.43
CA THR A 170 -9.87 -6.69 16.02
C THR A 170 -10.67 -7.44 14.96
N SER A 171 -11.16 -8.63 15.28
CA SER A 171 -12.12 -9.39 14.49
C SER A 171 -13.55 -8.87 14.70
N SER A 172 -14.51 -9.42 13.95
CA SER A 172 -15.94 -9.09 14.07
C SER A 172 -16.52 -9.39 15.47
N GLY A 173 -15.91 -10.28 16.24
CA GLY A 173 -16.26 -10.59 17.64
C GLY A 173 -15.54 -9.77 18.69
N ASN A 174 -14.90 -8.64 18.32
CA ASN A 174 -14.05 -7.83 19.21
C ASN A 174 -12.83 -8.56 19.79
N GLU A 175 -12.50 -9.73 19.30
CA GLU A 175 -11.28 -10.43 19.70
C GLU A 175 -10.05 -9.66 19.19
N ARG A 176 -9.12 -9.43 20.10
CA ARG A 176 -7.87 -8.74 19.83
C ARG A 176 -6.81 -9.74 19.38
N SER A 177 -6.20 -9.47 18.25
CA SER A 177 -5.14 -10.30 17.67
C SER A 177 -4.01 -9.45 17.07
N ASN A 178 -2.90 -10.10 16.77
CA ASN A 178 -1.87 -9.49 15.94
C ASN A 178 -1.99 -10.08 14.53
N THR A 179 -2.10 -9.22 13.54
CA THR A 179 -2.15 -9.61 12.13
C THR A 179 -0.86 -9.22 11.45
N ASP A 180 -0.29 -10.14 10.69
CA ASP A 180 0.85 -9.86 9.84
C ASP A 180 0.39 -9.09 8.59
N LEU A 181 0.96 -7.92 8.39
CA LEU A 181 0.79 -7.08 7.22
C LEU A 181 1.95 -7.38 6.29
N THR A 182 1.70 -8.25 5.33
CA THR A 182 2.69 -8.62 4.31
C THR A 182 3.13 -7.38 3.54
N HIS A 183 4.44 -7.14 3.48
CA HIS A 183 5.01 -6.02 2.76
C HIS A 183 6.11 -6.52 1.82
N PHE A 184 5.94 -6.28 0.53
CA PHE A 184 6.95 -6.50 -0.50
C PHE A 184 7.43 -5.17 -1.06
N LEU A 185 8.72 -5.09 -1.31
CA LEU A 185 9.40 -3.96 -1.91
C LEU A 185 10.11 -4.42 -3.18
N VAL A 186 9.80 -3.79 -4.30
CA VAL A 186 10.48 -4.00 -5.60
C VAL A 186 11.22 -2.74 -5.99
N HIS A 187 12.45 -2.89 -6.50
CA HIS A 187 13.20 -1.80 -7.11
C HIS A 187 14.28 -2.32 -8.08
N THR A 188 14.90 -1.43 -8.86
CA THR A 188 15.93 -1.80 -9.86
C THR A 188 17.33 -1.35 -9.46
N GLY A 189 17.53 -1.04 -8.19
CA GLY A 189 18.79 -0.54 -7.64
C GLY A 189 18.65 0.85 -7.02
N VAL A 190 19.77 1.55 -6.87
CA VAL A 190 19.82 2.85 -6.21
C VAL A 190 20.42 3.92 -7.12
N LYS A 191 20.02 5.19 -6.86
CA LYS A 191 20.61 6.38 -7.47
C LYS A 191 21.11 7.29 -6.36
N GLN A 192 22.34 7.78 -6.48
CA GLN A 192 22.86 8.80 -5.59
C GLN A 192 22.27 10.16 -5.95
N VAL A 193 21.77 10.87 -4.95
CA VAL A 193 21.18 12.22 -5.11
C VAL A 193 22.11 13.26 -4.54
N THR A 194 22.69 12.99 -3.37
CA THR A 194 23.74 13.80 -2.73
C THR A 194 24.86 12.89 -2.24
N LYS A 195 25.96 13.44 -1.73
CA LYS A 195 27.12 12.66 -1.23
C LYS A 195 26.69 11.51 -0.30
N ASP A 196 25.69 11.75 0.56
CA ASP A 196 25.26 10.79 1.59
C ASP A 196 23.85 10.25 1.39
N ARG A 197 23.12 10.73 0.35
CA ARG A 197 21.72 10.35 0.13
C ARG A 197 21.55 9.52 -1.14
N TRP A 198 20.94 8.36 -0.96
CA TRP A 198 20.58 7.43 -2.02
C TRP A 198 19.07 7.23 -2.06
N ILE A 199 18.51 7.09 -3.25
CA ILE A 199 17.11 6.76 -3.49
C ILE A 199 16.99 5.47 -4.31
N LEU A 200 15.90 4.72 -4.10
CA LEU A 200 15.59 3.54 -4.88
C LEU A 200 15.07 3.92 -6.27
N LYS A 201 15.55 3.23 -7.30
CA LYS A 201 15.07 3.38 -8.68
C LYS A 201 13.86 2.47 -8.91
N ASN A 202 12.84 2.97 -9.63
CA ASN A 202 11.63 2.22 -9.97
C ASN A 202 11.04 1.49 -8.75
N LYS A 203 10.96 2.24 -7.65
CA LYS A 203 10.48 1.71 -6.38
C LYS A 203 8.98 1.46 -6.43
N HIS A 204 8.57 0.25 -6.03
CA HIS A 204 7.17 -0.13 -5.84
C HIS A 204 6.99 -0.92 -4.55
N GLU A 205 5.96 -0.59 -3.79
CA GLU A 205 5.65 -1.22 -2.49
C GLU A 205 4.26 -1.85 -2.55
N ILE A 206 4.17 -3.10 -2.14
CA ILE A 206 2.91 -3.86 -2.08
C ILE A 206 2.65 -4.25 -0.65
N VAL A 207 1.46 -3.91 -0.15
CA VAL A 207 1.05 -4.20 1.23
C VAL A 207 -0.33 -4.84 1.25
N HIS A 208 -0.45 -5.99 1.93
CA HIS A 208 -1.75 -6.66 2.09
C HIS A 208 -1.79 -7.48 3.40
N VAL A 209 -2.97 -7.57 4.03
CA VAL A 209 -3.20 -8.43 5.22
C VAL A 209 -3.25 -9.92 4.88
N ASN A 210 -3.41 -10.27 3.62
CA ASN A 210 -3.39 -11.65 3.13
C ASN A 210 -2.14 -11.86 2.28
N HIS A 211 -1.28 -12.78 2.71
CA HIS A 211 0.02 -13.05 2.09
C HIS A 211 -0.12 -13.54 0.64
N GLU A 212 -1.09 -14.40 0.35
CA GLU A 212 -1.29 -14.91 -1.01
C GLU A 212 -1.74 -13.80 -1.97
N LYS A 213 -2.65 -12.92 -1.52
CA LYS A 213 -3.03 -11.75 -2.33
C LYS A 213 -1.88 -10.79 -2.56
N ALA A 214 -1.02 -10.58 -1.56
CA ALA A 214 0.18 -9.78 -1.74
C ALA A 214 1.13 -10.39 -2.78
N LYS A 215 1.28 -11.73 -2.80
CA LYS A 215 2.07 -12.43 -3.82
C LYS A 215 1.43 -12.35 -5.22
N GLU A 216 0.11 -12.48 -5.30
CA GLU A 216 -0.60 -12.30 -6.58
C GLU A 216 -0.39 -10.88 -7.13
N GLU A 217 -0.57 -9.86 -6.29
CA GLU A 217 -0.35 -8.45 -6.64
C GLU A 217 1.12 -8.19 -7.06
N LEU A 218 2.07 -8.83 -6.37
CA LEU A 218 3.51 -8.77 -6.70
C LEU A 218 3.83 -9.43 -8.06
N LEU A 219 3.30 -10.63 -8.29
CA LEU A 219 3.53 -11.33 -9.57
C LEU A 219 2.91 -10.57 -10.74
N ASP A 220 1.70 -10.06 -10.55
CA ASP A 220 1.01 -9.22 -11.53
C ASP A 220 1.84 -7.98 -11.87
N TYR A 221 2.31 -7.27 -10.85
CA TYR A 221 3.17 -6.10 -11.04
C TYR A 221 4.45 -6.42 -11.80
N LEU A 222 5.18 -7.46 -11.38
CA LEU A 222 6.44 -7.84 -12.01
C LEU A 222 6.24 -8.30 -13.46
N TYR A 223 5.17 -9.05 -13.73
CA TYR A 223 4.87 -9.57 -15.07
C TYR A 223 4.49 -8.45 -16.06
N ASN A 224 3.69 -7.49 -15.61
CA ASN A 224 3.18 -6.43 -16.50
C ASN A 224 4.16 -5.29 -16.67
N HIS A 225 4.98 -4.97 -15.65
CA HIS A 225 5.83 -3.78 -15.67
C HIS A 225 7.31 -4.05 -15.99
N PHE A 226 7.75 -5.31 -16.06
CA PHE A 226 9.14 -5.63 -16.35
C PHE A 226 9.31 -6.44 -17.62
N GLU A 227 10.32 -6.06 -18.42
CA GLU A 227 10.82 -6.88 -19.51
C GLU A 227 11.86 -7.86 -18.93
N ILE A 228 11.44 -9.12 -18.77
CA ILE A 228 12.29 -10.16 -18.22
C ILE A 228 13.01 -10.87 -19.37
N THR A 229 14.34 -10.86 -19.30
CA THR A 229 15.24 -11.48 -20.26
C THR A 229 16.07 -12.59 -19.58
N ASP A 230 16.80 -13.37 -20.39
CA ASP A 230 17.72 -14.39 -19.90
C ASP A 230 18.84 -13.83 -19.00
N GLN A 231 19.17 -12.54 -19.16
CA GLN A 231 20.20 -11.86 -18.37
C GLN A 231 19.64 -11.26 -17.07
N THR A 232 18.32 -11.24 -16.90
CA THR A 232 17.68 -10.67 -15.69
C THR A 232 18.01 -11.50 -14.46
N ILE A 233 18.53 -10.86 -13.43
CA ILE A 233 18.84 -11.47 -12.13
C ILE A 233 17.79 -11.00 -11.13
N LEU A 234 17.12 -11.95 -10.47
CA LEU A 234 16.30 -11.66 -9.30
C LEU A 234 17.20 -11.70 -8.05
N ILE A 235 17.27 -10.59 -7.34
CA ILE A 235 18.00 -10.46 -6.08
C ILE A 235 16.97 -10.30 -4.98
N THR A 236 16.97 -11.21 -4.01
CA THR A 236 15.98 -11.20 -2.94
C THR A 236 16.62 -11.13 -1.57
N ASN A 237 15.96 -10.44 -0.64
CA ASN A 237 16.39 -10.31 0.74
C ASN A 237 15.21 -10.48 1.69
N SER A 238 15.39 -11.22 2.79
CA SER A 238 14.39 -11.40 3.84
C SER A 238 15.01 -11.93 5.13
N ASP A 239 14.23 -11.89 6.22
CA ASP A 239 14.61 -12.48 7.51
C ASP A 239 14.49 -14.00 7.56
N ASN A 240 14.07 -14.66 6.48
CA ASN A 240 13.70 -16.07 6.39
C ASN A 240 12.57 -16.48 7.35
N GLY A 241 11.68 -15.53 7.69
CA GLY A 241 10.47 -15.78 8.45
C GLY A 241 9.41 -16.56 7.67
N LYS A 242 8.33 -16.92 8.36
CA LYS A 242 7.21 -17.64 7.74
C LYS A 242 6.58 -16.77 6.61
N GLY A 243 6.50 -17.33 5.40
CA GLY A 243 6.01 -16.62 4.21
C GLY A 243 7.12 -15.94 3.38
N TYR A 244 8.27 -15.60 3.98
CA TYR A 244 9.38 -14.88 3.32
C TYR A 244 10.63 -15.75 3.19
N THR A 245 10.43 -17.04 3.02
CA THR A 245 11.53 -17.99 2.88
C THR A 245 12.13 -17.94 1.47
N LYS A 246 13.36 -18.39 1.34
CA LYS A 246 14.00 -18.60 0.04
C LYS A 246 13.11 -19.37 -0.95
N ARG A 247 12.35 -20.37 -0.45
CA ARG A 247 11.42 -21.16 -1.27
C ARG A 247 10.34 -20.29 -1.90
N THR A 248 9.75 -19.37 -1.14
CA THR A 248 8.75 -18.40 -1.65
C THR A 248 9.32 -17.59 -2.82
N PHE A 249 10.55 -17.08 -2.68
CA PHE A 249 11.18 -16.32 -3.75
C PHE A 249 11.59 -17.17 -4.96
N GLN A 250 11.94 -18.45 -4.73
CA GLN A 250 12.17 -19.40 -5.82
C GLN A 250 10.89 -19.70 -6.61
N GLU A 251 9.75 -19.75 -5.95
CA GLU A 251 8.45 -19.88 -6.59
C GLU A 251 8.14 -18.66 -7.46
N ILE A 252 8.35 -17.45 -6.95
CA ILE A 252 8.22 -16.20 -7.71
C ILE A 252 9.15 -16.19 -8.93
N LYS A 253 10.43 -16.53 -8.74
CA LYS A 253 11.40 -16.68 -9.80
C LYS A 253 10.90 -17.60 -10.93
N LYS A 254 10.40 -18.80 -10.55
CA LYS A 254 9.86 -19.79 -11.51
C LYS A 254 8.67 -19.27 -12.27
N ALA A 255 7.73 -18.58 -11.58
CA ALA A 255 6.56 -18.00 -12.19
C ALA A 255 6.89 -16.98 -13.27
N LEU A 256 7.94 -16.20 -13.05
CA LEU A 256 8.40 -15.17 -13.95
C LEU A 256 9.35 -15.69 -15.05
N GLY A 257 9.77 -16.96 -14.99
CA GLY A 257 10.73 -17.55 -15.94
C GLY A 257 12.16 -17.02 -15.80
N ILE A 258 12.50 -16.36 -14.67
CA ILE A 258 13.85 -15.82 -14.44
C ILE A 258 14.84 -16.95 -14.21
N LYS A 259 16.00 -16.94 -14.92
CA LYS A 259 17.00 -18.00 -14.83
C LYS A 259 17.92 -17.85 -13.62
N ARG A 260 18.31 -16.62 -13.27
CA ARG A 260 19.28 -16.34 -12.20
C ARG A 260 18.62 -15.75 -10.98
N HIS A 261 18.91 -16.31 -9.79
CA HIS A 261 18.36 -15.87 -8.51
C HIS A 261 19.44 -15.88 -7.44
N GLU A 262 19.61 -14.76 -6.77
CA GLU A 262 20.47 -14.61 -5.61
C GLU A 262 19.61 -14.25 -4.40
N HIS A 263 19.62 -15.11 -3.39
CA HIS A 263 18.90 -14.87 -2.15
C HIS A 263 19.87 -14.50 -1.03
N PHE A 264 19.50 -13.44 -0.28
CA PHE A 264 20.24 -12.98 0.90
C PHE A 264 19.39 -13.17 2.15
N TRP A 265 20.01 -13.64 3.21
CA TRP A 265 19.45 -13.52 4.54
C TRP A 265 19.71 -12.10 5.02
N ASP A 266 18.66 -11.39 5.46
CA ASP A 266 18.77 -10.01 5.91
C ASP A 266 19.84 -9.85 6.99
N GLU A 267 20.82 -8.97 6.73
CA GLU A 267 22.02 -8.83 7.53
C GLU A 267 21.71 -8.30 8.93
N TYR A 268 20.78 -7.38 9.05
CA TYR A 268 20.38 -6.84 10.35
C TYR A 268 19.78 -7.92 11.24
N HIS A 269 18.83 -8.68 10.73
CA HIS A 269 18.18 -9.76 11.45
C HIS A 269 19.15 -10.94 11.73
N LEU A 270 20.05 -11.24 10.81
CA LEU A 270 21.10 -12.23 11.02
C LEU A 270 22.01 -11.83 12.19
N ASN A 271 22.52 -10.58 12.17
CA ASN A 271 23.39 -10.07 13.21
C ASN A 271 22.70 -10.02 14.57
N GLN A 272 21.43 -9.65 14.64
CA GLN A 272 20.65 -9.69 15.87
C GLN A 272 20.50 -11.12 16.40
N LYS A 273 20.22 -12.10 15.54
CA LYS A 273 20.13 -13.52 15.93
C LYS A 273 21.45 -14.03 16.48
N ILE A 274 22.56 -13.73 15.83
CA ILE A 274 23.90 -14.13 16.29
C ILE A 274 24.21 -13.47 17.63
N LYS A 275 24.00 -12.15 17.75
CA LYS A 275 24.24 -11.40 18.99
C LYS A 275 23.42 -11.95 20.17
N THR A 276 22.12 -12.22 19.94
CA THR A 276 21.25 -12.78 20.98
C THR A 276 21.67 -14.16 21.40
N PHE A 277 22.02 -15.04 20.44
CA PHE A 277 22.45 -16.40 20.73
C PHE A 277 23.77 -16.43 21.51
N PHE A 278 24.78 -15.65 21.11
CA PHE A 278 26.08 -15.63 21.76
C PHE A 278 26.15 -14.83 23.04
N LYS A 279 25.08 -14.13 23.44
CA LYS A 279 25.07 -13.29 24.67
C LYS A 279 25.53 -14.01 25.94
N PRO A 280 25.16 -15.29 26.23
CA PRO A 280 25.60 -16.02 27.41
C PRO A 280 26.99 -16.63 27.28
N TYR A 281 27.64 -16.59 26.11
CA TYR A 281 28.92 -17.23 25.84
C TYR A 281 30.05 -16.20 25.75
N PRO A 282 31.35 -16.67 25.83
CA PRO A 282 32.49 -15.77 25.72
C PRO A 282 32.47 -14.92 24.44
N GLU A 283 32.81 -13.64 24.56
CA GLU A 283 32.80 -12.69 23.44
C GLU A 283 33.69 -13.12 22.25
N MET A 284 34.76 -13.84 22.53
CA MET A 284 35.65 -14.40 21.52
C MET A 284 34.86 -15.27 20.52
N LEU A 285 33.93 -16.11 21.00
CA LEU A 285 33.11 -16.99 20.15
C LEU A 285 32.16 -16.18 19.26
N TYR A 286 31.58 -15.12 19.79
CA TYR A 286 30.79 -14.18 18.99
C TYR A 286 31.60 -13.54 17.86
N ASN A 287 32.83 -13.06 18.19
CA ASN A 287 33.71 -12.43 17.21
C ASN A 287 34.15 -13.39 16.11
N LEU A 288 34.46 -14.65 16.49
CA LEU A 288 34.80 -15.72 15.53
C LEU A 288 33.60 -16.10 14.65
N ALA A 289 32.38 -16.15 15.19
CA ALA A 289 31.17 -16.39 14.42
C ALA A 289 30.93 -15.27 13.42
N GLN A 290 31.06 -14.00 13.82
CA GLN A 290 30.98 -12.84 12.92
C GLN A 290 32.03 -12.92 11.80
N LYS A 291 33.31 -13.27 12.13
CA LYS A 291 34.36 -13.46 11.14
C LYS A 291 34.02 -14.57 10.15
N ALA A 292 33.47 -15.71 10.65
CA ALA A 292 33.03 -16.82 9.81
C ALA A 292 31.97 -16.41 8.79
N ILE A 293 30.98 -15.58 9.19
CA ILE A 293 29.96 -15.06 8.30
C ILE A 293 30.54 -14.07 7.28
N GLN A 294 31.31 -13.08 7.73
CA GLN A 294 31.92 -12.05 6.88
C GLN A 294 32.85 -12.61 5.81
N THR A 295 33.66 -13.65 6.19
CA THR A 295 34.55 -14.34 5.26
C THR A 295 33.92 -15.54 4.54
N HIS A 296 32.65 -15.83 4.88
CA HIS A 296 31.88 -16.97 4.39
C HIS A 296 32.58 -18.31 4.56
N LYS A 297 33.27 -18.53 5.68
CA LYS A 297 33.98 -19.77 6.02
C LYS A 297 33.11 -20.67 6.90
N LYS A 298 32.37 -21.61 6.28
CA LYS A 298 31.47 -22.54 6.98
C LYS A 298 32.22 -23.42 8.00
N PRO A 299 33.42 -23.99 7.73
CA PRO A 299 34.14 -24.76 8.71
C PRO A 299 34.42 -23.98 10.00
N LEU A 300 34.84 -22.70 9.89
CA LEU A 300 35.08 -21.87 11.07
C LEU A 300 33.80 -21.69 11.90
N LEU A 301 32.63 -21.48 11.28
CA LEU A 301 31.37 -21.42 12.00
C LEU A 301 31.06 -22.74 12.72
N ILE A 302 31.29 -23.87 12.07
CA ILE A 302 31.09 -25.20 12.67
C ILE A 302 31.96 -25.35 13.90
N THR A 303 33.28 -25.07 13.81
CA THR A 303 34.20 -25.12 14.95
C THR A 303 33.72 -24.25 16.13
N VAL A 304 33.28 -23.04 15.85
CA VAL A 304 32.70 -22.13 16.88
C VAL A 304 31.47 -22.74 17.55
N LEU A 305 30.55 -23.31 16.75
CA LEU A 305 29.37 -23.97 17.27
C LEU A 305 29.66 -25.22 18.08
N ASP A 306 30.66 -26.06 17.64
CA ASP A 306 31.11 -27.24 18.37
C ASP A 306 31.73 -26.83 19.73
N THR A 307 32.47 -25.70 19.76
CA THR A 307 32.97 -25.13 21.03
C THR A 307 31.83 -24.67 21.93
N VAL A 308 30.78 -24.04 21.39
CA VAL A 308 29.59 -23.66 22.17
C VAL A 308 28.93 -24.91 22.75
N GLU A 309 28.81 -25.99 21.98
CA GLU A 309 28.22 -27.26 22.42
C GLU A 309 28.89 -27.82 23.69
N SER A 310 30.21 -27.70 23.78
CA SER A 310 30.98 -28.15 24.96
C SER A 310 30.78 -27.29 26.21
N LEU A 311 30.14 -26.10 26.07
CA LEU A 311 29.84 -25.17 27.17
C LEU A 311 28.38 -25.25 27.65
N ILE A 312 27.61 -26.17 27.08
CA ILE A 312 26.16 -26.29 27.42
C ILE A 312 26.01 -27.17 28.66
N GLU A 313 25.30 -26.66 29.65
CA GLU A 313 25.08 -27.33 30.94
C GLU A 313 23.61 -27.81 31.10
N THR A 314 22.66 -27.18 30.41
CA THR A 314 21.21 -27.45 30.59
C THR A 314 20.53 -27.92 29.31
N LYS A 315 19.46 -28.71 29.50
CA LYS A 315 18.64 -29.19 28.36
C LYS A 315 18.04 -28.04 27.55
N GLU A 316 17.60 -26.96 28.22
CA GLU A 316 17.02 -25.78 27.57
C GLU A 316 18.06 -25.06 26.70
N GLN A 317 19.30 -24.93 27.21
CA GLN A 317 20.42 -24.40 26.41
C GLN A 317 20.67 -25.26 25.19
N TYR A 318 20.65 -26.62 25.35
CA TYR A 318 20.84 -27.52 24.24
C TYR A 318 19.79 -27.42 23.15
N GLU A 319 18.49 -27.30 23.51
CA GLU A 319 17.39 -27.11 22.55
C GLU A 319 17.56 -25.79 21.77
N THR A 320 17.92 -24.71 22.47
CA THR A 320 18.21 -23.40 21.86
C THR A 320 19.41 -23.49 20.89
N TYR A 321 20.48 -24.10 21.33
CA TYR A 321 21.68 -24.32 20.53
C TYR A 321 21.38 -25.16 19.27
N PHE A 322 20.70 -26.30 19.43
CA PHE A 322 20.36 -27.18 18.34
C PHE A 322 19.53 -26.49 17.26
N SER A 323 18.51 -25.75 17.67
CA SER A 323 17.68 -24.95 16.79
C SER A 323 18.48 -23.89 16.04
N PHE A 324 19.35 -23.15 16.75
CA PHE A 324 20.23 -22.14 16.16
C PHE A 324 21.22 -22.76 15.18
N ARG A 325 21.95 -23.80 15.59
CA ARG A 325 22.90 -24.53 14.74
C ARG A 325 22.27 -25.04 13.46
N GLN A 326 21.13 -25.73 13.57
CA GLN A 326 20.41 -26.28 12.41
C GLN A 326 20.01 -25.16 11.44
N LYS A 327 19.50 -24.04 11.94
CA LYS A 327 19.09 -22.89 11.13
C LYS A 327 20.29 -22.25 10.43
N MET A 328 21.39 -22.04 11.14
CA MET A 328 22.60 -21.41 10.60
C MET A 328 23.26 -22.27 9.54
N ILE A 329 23.45 -23.58 9.79
CA ILE A 329 24.09 -24.51 8.85
C ILE A 329 23.27 -24.68 7.57
N ARG A 330 21.94 -24.82 7.70
CA ARG A 330 21.04 -24.99 6.56
C ARG A 330 21.01 -23.76 5.65
N ASN A 331 21.01 -22.55 6.23
CA ASN A 331 20.89 -21.31 5.49
C ASN A 331 22.26 -20.61 5.28
N PHE A 332 23.37 -21.25 5.59
CA PHE A 332 24.70 -20.64 5.52
C PHE A 332 25.01 -20.06 4.13
N LYS A 333 24.56 -20.69 3.06
CA LYS A 333 24.74 -20.19 1.68
C LYS A 333 24.14 -18.80 1.50
N ASP A 334 23.05 -18.49 2.19
CA ASP A 334 22.31 -17.23 2.04
C ASP A 334 22.92 -16.08 2.86
N THR A 335 23.88 -16.40 3.76
CA THR A 335 24.68 -15.41 4.51
C THR A 335 25.87 -14.85 3.72
N LYS A 336 26.16 -15.38 2.52
CA LYS A 336 27.31 -14.94 1.71
C LYS A 336 27.16 -13.44 1.38
N PRO A 337 28.13 -12.58 1.76
CA PRO A 337 28.09 -11.15 1.49
C PRO A 337 27.95 -10.81 -0.01
N ALA A 338 27.29 -9.70 -0.32
CA ALA A 338 27.09 -9.25 -1.70
C ALA A 338 28.41 -9.05 -2.45
N LYS A 339 29.44 -8.53 -1.80
CA LYS A 339 30.78 -8.34 -2.37
C LYS A 339 31.38 -9.65 -2.88
N LEU A 340 31.20 -10.76 -2.14
CA LEU A 340 31.69 -12.08 -2.52
C LEU A 340 30.86 -12.76 -3.63
N ARG A 341 29.72 -12.14 -4.03
CA ARG A 341 28.87 -12.57 -5.16
C ARG A 341 29.00 -11.63 -6.36
N ASN A 342 29.94 -10.70 -6.34
CA ASN A 342 30.11 -9.63 -7.35
C ASN A 342 28.84 -8.78 -7.50
N LEU A 343 28.15 -8.52 -6.37
CA LEU A 343 26.96 -7.69 -6.30
C LEU A 343 27.21 -6.47 -5.40
N SER A 344 26.49 -5.39 -5.69
CA SER A 344 26.51 -4.21 -4.82
C SER A 344 25.71 -4.49 -3.55
N HIS A 345 26.24 -4.09 -2.41
CA HIS A 345 25.51 -4.07 -1.15
C HIS A 345 24.45 -2.94 -1.09
N LYS A 346 24.67 -1.87 -1.87
CA LYS A 346 23.75 -0.73 -1.89
C LYS A 346 22.40 -1.14 -2.48
N GLY A 347 21.34 -0.89 -1.72
CA GLY A 347 19.97 -1.27 -2.08
C GLY A 347 19.53 -2.64 -1.56
N LEU A 348 20.33 -3.32 -0.71
CA LEU A 348 19.93 -4.52 0.03
C LEU A 348 19.68 -4.19 1.50
N GLY A 349 18.71 -4.86 2.13
CA GLY A 349 18.37 -4.67 3.54
C GLY A 349 17.71 -3.32 3.82
N VAL A 350 16.98 -2.77 2.86
CA VAL A 350 16.31 -1.47 3.00
C VAL A 350 14.90 -1.59 3.57
N MET A 351 14.38 -2.81 3.76
CA MET A 351 13.00 -3.08 4.16
C MET A 351 12.64 -2.45 5.50
N GLU A 352 13.49 -2.53 6.51
CA GLU A 352 13.27 -1.91 7.83
C GLU A 352 12.97 -0.41 7.72
N SER A 353 13.70 0.31 6.86
CA SER A 353 13.47 1.73 6.61
C SER A 353 12.11 2.01 5.95
N GLN A 354 11.59 1.08 5.17
CA GLN A 354 10.27 1.18 4.55
C GLN A 354 9.16 0.87 5.55
N HIS A 355 9.37 -0.09 6.45
CA HIS A 355 8.45 -0.41 7.54
C HIS A 355 8.16 0.77 8.46
N ARG A 356 9.15 1.64 8.72
CA ARG A 356 8.98 2.82 9.58
C ARG A 356 7.82 3.71 9.15
N LYS A 357 7.52 3.81 7.87
CA LYS A 357 6.40 4.61 7.35
C LYS A 357 5.06 4.10 7.88
N ILE A 358 4.90 2.77 7.91
CA ILE A 358 3.68 2.09 8.35
C ILE A 358 3.65 2.02 9.87
N THR A 359 4.75 1.57 10.50
CA THR A 359 4.83 1.35 11.95
C THR A 359 4.66 2.64 12.74
N TYR A 360 5.20 3.76 12.26
CA TYR A 360 5.04 5.06 12.91
C TYR A 360 3.58 5.46 13.11
N ARG A 361 2.73 5.17 12.12
CA ARG A 361 1.30 5.48 12.17
C ARG A 361 0.49 4.36 12.82
N MET A 362 0.81 3.10 12.56
CA MET A 362 -0.07 1.96 12.87
C MET A 362 0.33 1.18 14.11
N LYS A 363 1.59 1.29 14.58
CA LYS A 363 2.07 0.74 15.85
C LYS A 363 2.21 1.83 16.93
N HIS A 364 2.52 1.49 18.13
CA HIS A 364 2.96 2.35 19.22
C HIS A 364 1.98 3.45 19.70
N ARG A 365 0.76 3.53 19.15
CA ARG A 365 -0.26 4.52 19.54
C ARG A 365 -1.51 3.89 20.19
N GLY A 366 -1.42 2.65 20.64
CA GLY A 366 -2.53 1.95 21.32
C GLY A 366 -3.76 1.64 20.46
N MET A 367 -3.62 1.75 19.12
CA MET A 367 -4.74 1.55 18.21
C MET A 367 -4.90 0.08 17.79
N TYR A 368 -6.16 -0.31 17.63
CA TYR A 368 -6.55 -1.56 17.00
C TYR A 368 -7.25 -1.27 15.69
N TRP A 369 -7.01 -2.09 14.69
CA TRP A 369 -7.52 -1.92 13.34
C TRP A 369 -8.48 -3.06 12.99
N SER A 370 -9.55 -2.77 12.27
CA SER A 370 -10.21 -3.85 11.55
C SER A 370 -9.28 -4.37 10.44
N ILE A 371 -9.38 -5.62 10.07
CA ILE A 371 -8.51 -6.24 9.05
C ILE A 371 -8.54 -5.43 7.74
N LYS A 372 -9.74 -5.09 7.24
CA LYS A 372 -9.89 -4.24 6.04
C LYS A 372 -9.32 -2.83 6.26
N GLY A 373 -9.54 -2.24 7.45
CA GLY A 373 -9.02 -0.93 7.82
C GLY A 373 -7.50 -0.88 7.89
N ALA A 374 -6.85 -1.94 8.38
CA ALA A 374 -5.39 -2.05 8.42
C ALA A 374 -4.80 -2.03 7.00
N CYS A 375 -5.36 -2.82 6.08
CA CYS A 375 -4.92 -2.85 4.68
C CYS A 375 -5.10 -1.49 4.00
N THR A 376 -6.29 -0.88 4.15
CA THR A 376 -6.59 0.45 3.58
C THR A 376 -5.64 1.52 4.13
N MET A 377 -5.42 1.56 5.45
CA MET A 377 -4.54 2.54 6.08
C MET A 377 -3.10 2.39 5.58
N ALA A 378 -2.58 1.17 5.48
CA ALA A 378 -1.24 0.94 4.98
C ALA A 378 -1.08 1.39 3.52
N LYS A 379 -2.00 1.01 2.62
CA LYS A 379 -2.01 1.47 1.23
C LYS A 379 -2.12 3.01 1.14
N MET A 380 -2.96 3.63 1.96
CA MET A 380 -3.12 5.08 2.02
C MET A 380 -1.83 5.80 2.47
N ILE A 381 -1.12 5.26 3.48
CA ILE A 381 0.18 5.78 3.91
C ILE A 381 1.21 5.74 2.77
N LEU A 382 1.27 4.63 2.03
CA LEU A 382 2.19 4.48 0.91
C LEU A 382 1.86 5.47 -0.22
N LEU A 383 0.59 5.64 -0.58
CA LEU A 383 0.16 6.58 -1.61
C LEU A 383 0.46 8.04 -1.23
N GLU A 384 0.22 8.41 0.03
CA GLU A 384 0.53 9.76 0.52
C GLU A 384 2.04 10.06 0.46
N ARG A 385 2.89 9.06 0.71
CA ARG A 385 4.35 9.21 0.65
C ARG A 385 4.93 9.42 -0.74
N ILE A 386 4.18 9.11 -1.77
CA ILE A 386 4.57 9.29 -3.18
C ILE A 386 3.65 10.29 -3.90
N ASP A 387 2.91 11.10 -3.13
CA ASP A 387 1.99 12.14 -3.61
C ASP A 387 0.92 11.63 -4.60
N GLN A 388 0.54 10.35 -4.49
CA GLN A 388 -0.48 9.73 -5.33
C GLN A 388 -1.87 9.64 -4.67
N LEU A 389 -2.01 10.04 -3.41
CA LEU A 389 -3.31 10.02 -2.74
C LEU A 389 -4.29 11.02 -3.37
N GLU A 390 -3.82 12.21 -3.75
CA GLU A 390 -4.61 13.22 -4.45
C GLU A 390 -5.07 12.72 -5.82
N GLN A 391 -4.19 12.05 -6.56
CA GLN A 391 -4.52 11.42 -7.84
C GLN A 391 -5.57 10.32 -7.72
N LEU A 392 -5.63 9.65 -6.56
CA LEU A 392 -6.67 8.66 -6.28
C LEU A 392 -8.05 9.32 -6.14
N PHE A 393 -8.13 10.52 -5.55
CA PHE A 393 -9.40 11.26 -5.35
C PHE A 393 -9.84 12.02 -6.59
N PHE A 394 -8.93 12.75 -7.23
CA PHE A 394 -9.23 13.77 -8.24
C PHE A 394 -8.63 13.50 -9.61
N GLY A 395 -7.88 12.41 -9.78
CA GLY A 395 -7.32 12.03 -11.07
C GLY A 395 -8.39 11.68 -12.10
N ASP A 396 -8.10 11.89 -13.38
CA ASP A 396 -9.03 11.66 -14.49
C ASP A 396 -9.43 10.19 -14.69
N TRP A 397 -8.78 9.27 -14.00
CA TRP A 397 -9.07 7.84 -14.08
C TRP A 397 -10.54 7.50 -13.80
N ARG A 398 -11.24 8.23 -12.91
CA ARG A 398 -12.66 7.99 -12.62
C ARG A 398 -13.55 8.34 -13.81
N LYS A 399 -13.25 9.44 -14.51
CA LYS A 399 -13.95 9.82 -15.75
C LYS A 399 -13.73 8.77 -16.84
N SER A 400 -12.51 8.34 -17.01
CA SER A 400 -12.14 7.29 -17.96
C SER A 400 -12.75 5.93 -17.64
N TYR A 401 -13.02 5.64 -16.35
CA TYR A 401 -13.64 4.39 -15.90
C TYR A 401 -15.17 4.37 -16.05
N GLN A 402 -15.85 5.52 -16.10
CA GLN A 402 -17.31 5.59 -16.20
C GLN A 402 -17.91 4.77 -17.35
N PRO A 403 -17.36 4.78 -18.60
CA PRO A 403 -17.89 3.98 -19.68
C PRO A 403 -17.90 2.48 -19.38
N TYR A 404 -16.89 1.98 -18.67
CA TYR A 404 -16.77 0.57 -18.31
C TYR A 404 -17.73 0.18 -17.17
N GLN A 405 -18.00 1.07 -16.22
CA GLN A 405 -19.01 0.85 -15.17
C GLN A 405 -20.40 0.70 -15.76
N ASN A 406 -20.75 1.52 -16.74
CA ASN A 406 -22.05 1.46 -17.42
C ASN A 406 -22.24 0.20 -18.27
N GLN A 407 -21.16 -0.38 -18.79
CA GLN A 407 -21.21 -1.65 -19.54
C GLN A 407 -21.55 -2.87 -18.65
N ARG A 408 -21.36 -2.78 -17.33
CA ARG A 408 -21.71 -3.85 -16.38
C ARG A 408 -23.19 -4.10 -16.25
N PHE A 409 -24.05 -3.15 -16.58
CA PHE A 409 -25.51 -3.27 -16.41
C PHE A 409 -26.23 -3.93 -17.57
N SER A 410 -25.59 -4.25 -18.67
CA SER A 410 -26.14 -5.12 -19.71
C SER A 410 -25.75 -6.58 -19.45
N ALA A 411 -26.49 -7.23 -18.55
CA ALA A 411 -26.20 -8.57 -18.03
C ALA A 411 -26.00 -9.69 -19.08
N GLY A 412 -26.46 -9.50 -20.31
CA GLY A 412 -26.30 -10.49 -21.39
C GLY A 412 -24.94 -10.46 -22.11
N ARG A 413 -24.19 -9.36 -22.04
CA ARG A 413 -22.85 -9.24 -22.67
C ARG A 413 -21.69 -9.38 -21.68
N ALA A 414 -21.95 -9.20 -20.40
CA ALA A 414 -20.95 -9.26 -19.32
C ALA A 414 -20.33 -10.65 -19.17
N ASN A 415 -21.14 -11.73 -19.34
CA ASN A 415 -20.63 -13.11 -19.23
C ASN A 415 -19.71 -13.53 -20.39
N LYS A 416 -19.66 -12.80 -21.49
CA LYS A 416 -18.72 -13.06 -22.60
C LYS A 416 -17.43 -12.25 -22.53
N LYS A 417 -17.40 -11.13 -21.77
CA LYS A 417 -16.24 -10.23 -21.66
C LYS A 417 -15.60 -10.20 -20.27
N ILE A 418 -16.22 -10.76 -19.23
CA ILE A 418 -15.51 -11.14 -18.00
C ILE A 418 -14.76 -12.45 -18.33
N LYS A 419 -14.00 -12.40 -19.39
CA LYS A 419 -12.86 -13.26 -19.49
C LYS A 419 -11.96 -12.82 -18.34
N GLU A 420 -11.53 -13.84 -17.60
CA GLU A 420 -10.53 -13.79 -16.56
C GLU A 420 -9.54 -12.63 -16.76
N PRO A 421 -9.10 -12.00 -15.66
CA PRO A 421 -8.12 -10.91 -15.75
C PRO A 421 -7.01 -11.33 -16.70
N PRO A 422 -6.48 -10.40 -17.51
CA PRO A 422 -5.58 -10.73 -18.59
C PRO A 422 -4.46 -11.59 -18.02
N LYS A 423 -4.42 -12.81 -18.50
CA LYS A 423 -3.39 -13.87 -18.41
C LYS A 423 -2.34 -13.69 -17.31
N ILE A 424 -2.76 -13.46 -16.08
CA ILE A 424 -1.90 -13.49 -14.91
C ILE A 424 -1.58 -14.97 -14.66
N ARG A 425 -0.32 -15.30 -14.62
CA ARG A 425 0.14 -16.60 -14.15
C ARG A 425 -0.23 -16.72 -12.67
N ARG A 426 -1.37 -17.35 -12.36
CA ARG A 426 -1.82 -17.55 -10.97
C ARG A 426 -1.07 -18.69 -10.33
N TYR A 427 -0.48 -18.41 -9.18
CA TYR A 427 -0.02 -19.46 -8.28
C TYR A 427 -1.20 -20.04 -7.53
N ARG A 428 -1.44 -21.35 -7.65
CA ARG A 428 -2.36 -22.08 -6.77
C ARG A 428 -1.60 -22.56 -5.54
N SER A 429 -1.74 -21.84 -4.43
CA SER A 429 -1.32 -22.37 -3.13
C SER A 429 -2.29 -23.46 -2.74
N GLY A 430 -1.80 -24.61 -2.44
CA GLY A 430 -2.65 -25.68 -1.85
C GLY A 430 -2.50 -27.06 -2.45
N HIS A 431 -1.85 -27.25 -3.57
CA HIS A 431 -1.51 -28.59 -4.03
C HIS A 431 -0.09 -28.96 -3.66
N LYS A 432 0.06 -30.12 -3.03
CA LYS A 432 1.34 -30.75 -2.64
C LYS A 432 2.36 -30.92 -3.79
N THR A 433 1.98 -30.64 -5.02
CA THR A 433 2.76 -30.84 -6.24
C THR A 433 3.40 -29.57 -6.83
N GLY A 434 3.17 -28.38 -6.27
CA GLY A 434 3.84 -27.14 -6.71
C GLY A 434 3.75 -26.82 -8.21
N ARG A 435 2.69 -27.27 -8.90
CA ARG A 435 2.51 -27.01 -10.34
C ARG A 435 1.83 -25.66 -10.55
N TRP A 436 2.51 -24.79 -11.24
CA TRP A 436 1.97 -23.56 -11.80
C TRP A 436 1.07 -23.91 -13.00
N LEU A 437 -0.19 -23.51 -12.94
CA LEU A 437 -1.07 -23.62 -14.11
C LEU A 437 -0.94 -22.33 -14.93
N THR A 438 -0.30 -22.44 -16.06
CA THR A 438 -0.34 -21.44 -17.12
C THR A 438 -1.59 -21.71 -17.95
N HIS A 439 -2.63 -20.90 -17.82
CA HIS A 439 -3.64 -20.84 -18.86
C HIS A 439 -3.19 -19.80 -19.88
N VAL A 440 -2.65 -20.33 -20.97
CA VAL A 440 -2.48 -19.59 -22.23
C VAL A 440 -3.71 -19.92 -23.06
N LYS A 441 -4.55 -18.95 -23.27
CA LYS A 441 -5.35 -18.82 -24.49
C LYS A 441 -5.55 -17.35 -24.80
#